data_5a14905b6fe1f01800040bd60d77f9d5
#
_entry.id   5a14905b6fe1f01800040bd60d77f9d5
#
_cell.length_a   1.000
_cell.length_b   1.000
_cell.length_c   1.000
_cell.angle_alpha   90.00
_cell.angle_beta   90.00
_cell.angle_gamma   90.00
#
_symmetry.space_group_name_H-M   'P 1'
#
loop_
_entity.id
_entity.type
_entity.pdbx_description
1 polymer ?
#
loop_
_entity_poly.entity_id
_entity_poly.type
_entity_poly.pdbx_seq_one_letter_code
_entity_poly.pdbx_strand_id
1 'polypeptide(L)'
;GWRGDDPLVARSTLTRFLEKSTVPGSSRALGWDTMLPTSSCGTRMSSRAFGHTGFTGTSLWLDPHAGAYVALLTNRVHPTRANEAILAIRPAFHDAVMAALAG
;
A
#
# COMPACT_ATOMS: atom_id res chain seq x y z
N GLY A 1 -17.95 -3.72 1.08
CA GLY A 1 -16.57 -3.68 0.73
C GLY A 1 -16.05 -5.02 0.22
N TRP A 2 -14.75 -5.17 0.15
CA TRP A 2 -14.13 -6.39 -0.36
C TRP A 2 -14.43 -7.62 0.53
N ARG A 3 -14.87 -7.41 1.74
CA ARG A 3 -15.29 -8.51 2.65
C ARG A 3 -16.68 -9.05 2.34
N GLY A 4 -17.42 -8.40 1.47
CA GLY A 4 -18.75 -8.83 1.08
C GLY A 4 -19.88 -8.32 1.96
N ASP A 5 -19.58 -7.54 3.00
CA ASP A 5 -20.56 -6.94 3.89
C ASP A 5 -21.00 -5.60 3.31
N ASP A 6 -22.26 -5.46 2.94
CA ASP A 6 -22.81 -4.20 2.43
C ASP A 6 -21.91 -3.56 1.35
N PRO A 7 -21.66 -4.24 0.24
CA PRO A 7 -20.67 -3.77 -0.73
C PRO A 7 -21.22 -2.63 -1.58
N LEU A 8 -20.39 -1.57 -1.74
CA LEU A 8 -20.60 -0.53 -2.73
C LEU A 8 -20.33 -1.03 -4.14
N VAL A 9 -19.46 -2.02 -4.28
CA VAL A 9 -19.02 -2.60 -5.54
C VAL A 9 -19.09 -4.11 -5.40
N ALA A 10 -19.46 -4.80 -6.47
CA ALA A 10 -19.47 -6.26 -6.45
C ALA A 10 -18.09 -6.81 -6.10
N ARG A 11 -18.06 -7.86 -5.28
CA ARG A 11 -16.83 -8.47 -4.83
C ARG A 11 -15.94 -8.94 -5.98
N SER A 12 -16.52 -9.50 -7.03
CA SER A 12 -15.79 -9.93 -8.21
C SER A 12 -15.12 -8.76 -8.95
N THR A 13 -15.80 -7.63 -9.03
CA THR A 13 -15.25 -6.42 -9.63
C THR A 13 -14.07 -5.90 -8.82
N LEU A 14 -14.22 -5.81 -7.50
CA LEU A 14 -13.15 -5.36 -6.62
C LEU A 14 -11.93 -6.29 -6.72
N THR A 15 -12.16 -7.60 -6.74
CA THR A 15 -11.08 -8.58 -6.88
C THR A 15 -10.29 -8.36 -8.16
N ARG A 16 -10.95 -8.08 -9.28
CA ARG A 16 -10.26 -7.79 -10.54
C ARG A 16 -9.40 -6.53 -10.45
N PHE A 17 -9.87 -5.50 -9.76
CA PHE A 17 -9.09 -4.28 -9.60
C PHE A 17 -7.85 -4.49 -8.74
N LEU A 18 -7.85 -5.48 -7.87
CA LEU A 18 -6.73 -5.77 -6.97
C LEU A 18 -5.76 -6.81 -7.52
N GLU A 19 -6.06 -7.43 -8.66
CA GLU A 19 -5.14 -8.38 -9.29
C GLU A 19 -3.90 -7.67 -9.82
N LYS A 20 -2.73 -8.21 -9.46
CA LYS A 20 -1.46 -7.71 -9.98
C LYS A 20 -1.41 -7.89 -11.51
N SER A 21 -0.91 -6.88 -12.20
CA SER A 21 -0.67 -6.95 -13.64
C SER A 21 0.22 -8.13 -14.01
N THR A 22 -0.04 -8.72 -15.18
CA THR A 22 0.82 -9.77 -15.73
C THR A 22 2.04 -9.22 -16.47
N VAL A 23 2.17 -7.90 -16.58
CA VAL A 23 3.34 -7.28 -17.20
C VAL A 23 4.57 -7.56 -16.35
N PRO A 24 5.63 -8.17 -16.90
CA PRO A 24 6.83 -8.48 -16.11
C PRO A 24 7.43 -7.23 -15.47
N GLY A 25 7.77 -7.33 -14.19
CA GLY A 25 8.35 -6.23 -13.44
C GLY A 25 7.37 -5.19 -12.94
N SER A 26 6.10 -5.26 -13.31
CA SER A 26 5.09 -4.32 -12.84
C SER A 26 4.56 -4.72 -11.46
N SER A 27 4.41 -3.72 -10.58
CA SER A 27 3.74 -3.90 -9.29
C SER A 27 2.29 -3.44 -9.32
N ARG A 28 1.78 -3.04 -10.50
CA ARG A 28 0.47 -2.38 -10.58
C ARG A 28 -0.70 -3.37 -10.71
N ALA A 29 -1.78 -3.02 -10.05
CA ALA A 29 -3.13 -3.49 -10.32
C ALA A 29 -3.90 -2.34 -10.99
N LEU A 30 -5.21 -2.45 -11.08
CA LEU A 30 -6.03 -1.36 -11.65
C LEU A 30 -6.25 -0.29 -10.58
N GLY A 31 -5.56 0.85 -10.72
CA GLY A 31 -5.67 1.97 -9.78
C GLY A 31 -4.92 1.78 -8.47
N TRP A 32 -4.31 0.64 -8.25
CA TRP A 32 -3.57 0.32 -7.03
C TRP A 32 -2.16 -0.13 -7.35
N ASP A 33 -1.26 0.05 -6.39
CA ASP A 33 0.04 -0.60 -6.39
C ASP A 33 -0.07 -1.88 -5.57
N THR A 34 0.80 -2.86 -5.85
CA THR A 34 0.83 -4.12 -5.10
C THR A 34 2.23 -4.35 -4.52
N MET A 35 2.30 -5.26 -3.54
CA MET A 35 3.53 -5.49 -2.81
C MET A 35 4.59 -6.18 -3.68
N LEU A 36 5.76 -5.56 -3.75
CA LEU A 36 7.04 -6.15 -4.16
C LEU A 36 8.05 -5.81 -3.08
N PRO A 37 9.20 -6.49 -3.02
CA PRO A 37 10.22 -6.17 -2.01
C PRO A 37 10.71 -4.73 -2.05
N THR A 38 10.56 -4.05 -3.19
CA THR A 38 10.95 -2.65 -3.38
C THR A 38 9.81 -1.67 -3.21
N SER A 39 8.60 -2.13 -2.88
CA SER A 39 7.44 -1.27 -2.72
C SER A 39 7.53 -0.41 -1.47
N SER A 40 6.78 0.69 -1.46
CA SER A 40 6.78 1.64 -0.34
C SER A 40 6.20 1.07 0.95
N CYS A 41 5.53 -0.08 0.90
CA CYS A 41 5.02 -0.77 2.08
C CYS A 41 6.10 -1.54 2.85
N GLY A 42 7.34 -1.57 2.35
CA GLY A 42 8.39 -2.34 2.97
C GLY A 42 8.34 -3.81 2.61
N THR A 43 8.84 -4.68 3.50
CA THR A 43 9.01 -6.10 3.21
C THR A 43 8.19 -7.03 4.09
N ARG A 44 7.45 -6.49 5.06
CA ARG A 44 6.72 -7.31 6.05
C ARG A 44 5.26 -7.57 5.71
N MET A 45 4.69 -6.82 4.76
CA MET A 45 3.32 -7.10 4.30
C MET A 45 3.30 -8.33 3.41
N SER A 46 2.14 -9.00 3.33
CA SER A 46 1.99 -10.18 2.50
C SER A 46 2.02 -9.83 1.01
N SER A 47 2.19 -10.85 0.16
CA SER A 47 2.14 -10.67 -1.29
C SER A 47 0.76 -10.22 -1.78
N ARG A 48 -0.26 -10.27 -0.94
CA ARG A 48 -1.62 -9.83 -1.27
C ARG A 48 -1.86 -8.37 -0.93
N ALA A 49 -0.90 -7.67 -0.33
CA ALA A 49 -1.04 -6.27 0.03
C ALA A 49 -1.18 -5.38 -1.20
N PHE A 50 -1.97 -4.35 -1.06
CA PHE A 50 -2.16 -3.34 -2.11
C PHE A 50 -2.27 -1.97 -1.46
N GLY A 51 -1.93 -0.95 -2.22
CA GLY A 51 -1.97 0.40 -1.70
C GLY A 51 -1.59 1.44 -2.73
N HIS A 52 -1.36 2.65 -2.26
CA HIS A 52 -0.90 3.75 -3.11
C HIS A 52 -0.21 4.82 -2.29
N THR A 53 0.63 5.57 -2.95
CA THR A 53 1.32 6.71 -2.33
C THR A 53 0.79 8.00 -2.93
N GLY A 54 0.81 9.07 -2.11
CA GLY A 54 0.52 10.42 -2.56
C GLY A 54 1.80 11.24 -2.65
N PHE A 55 1.88 12.12 -3.64
CA PHE A 55 3.07 12.96 -3.88
C PHE A 55 3.44 13.79 -2.64
N THR A 56 2.44 14.23 -1.87
CA THR A 56 2.65 15.10 -0.71
C THR A 56 3.21 14.38 0.51
N GLY A 57 3.39 13.08 0.48
CA GLY A 57 3.99 12.31 1.57
C GLY A 57 3.04 11.34 2.23
N THR A 58 1.85 11.16 1.67
CA THR A 58 0.87 10.23 2.20
C THR A 58 1.07 8.84 1.60
N SER A 59 0.60 7.83 2.31
CA SER A 59 0.48 6.48 1.77
C SER A 59 -0.62 5.73 2.50
N LEU A 60 -1.25 4.79 1.78
CA LEU A 60 -2.24 3.89 2.34
C LEU A 60 -1.94 2.49 1.81
N TRP A 61 -1.74 1.55 2.71
CA TRP A 61 -1.50 0.15 2.35
C TRP A 61 -2.42 -0.75 3.16
N LEU A 62 -3.01 -1.72 2.49
CA LEU A 62 -3.90 -2.70 3.08
C LEU A 62 -3.33 -4.09 2.85
N ASP A 63 -3.37 -4.91 3.90
CA ASP A 63 -2.94 -6.31 3.81
C ASP A 63 -4.12 -7.20 4.20
N PRO A 64 -4.82 -7.79 3.21
CA PRO A 64 -5.97 -8.66 3.50
C PRO A 64 -5.59 -9.89 4.31
N HIS A 65 -4.37 -10.40 4.12
CA HIS A 65 -3.90 -11.57 4.85
C HIS A 65 -3.74 -11.28 6.35
N ALA A 66 -3.18 -10.11 6.66
CA ALA A 66 -3.02 -9.69 8.06
C ALA A 66 -4.29 -9.07 8.64
N GLY A 67 -5.26 -8.72 7.80
CA GLY A 67 -6.46 -8.03 8.23
C GLY A 67 -6.20 -6.60 8.71
N ALA A 68 -5.18 -5.94 8.15
CA ALA A 68 -4.73 -4.64 8.62
C ALA A 68 -4.63 -3.63 7.48
N TYR A 69 -4.79 -2.36 7.82
CA TYR A 69 -4.45 -1.26 6.90
C TYR A 69 -3.64 -0.22 7.66
N VAL A 70 -2.77 0.47 6.93
CA VAL A 70 -1.85 1.45 7.51
C VAL A 70 -1.86 2.71 6.65
N ALA A 71 -2.15 3.85 7.25
CA ALA A 71 -2.10 5.14 6.59
C ALA A 71 -0.97 5.96 7.20
N LEU A 72 -0.12 6.52 6.36
CA LEU A 72 0.93 7.45 6.75
C LEU A 72 0.58 8.83 6.21
N LEU A 73 0.48 9.81 7.09
CA LEU A 73 0.11 11.17 6.74
C LEU A 73 1.27 12.10 7.08
N THR A 74 1.97 12.56 6.06
CA THR A 74 3.09 13.51 6.21
C THR A 74 2.97 14.62 5.19
N ASN A 75 3.82 15.64 5.30
CA ASN A 75 3.91 16.71 4.30
C ASN A 75 5.35 16.83 3.81
N ARG A 76 5.73 15.99 2.84
CA ARG A 76 7.09 15.95 2.31
C ARG A 76 7.43 17.18 1.44
N VAL A 77 6.42 17.90 0.98
CA VAL A 77 6.63 19.04 0.07
C VAL A 77 6.83 20.36 0.81
N HIS A 78 6.67 20.36 2.13
CA HIS A 78 6.94 21.53 2.96
C HIS A 78 8.28 21.36 3.68
N PRO A 79 9.21 22.34 3.61
CA PRO A 79 9.14 23.60 2.87
C PRO A 79 9.53 23.48 1.38
N THR A 80 9.93 22.31 0.90
CA THR A 80 10.30 22.14 -0.51
C THR A 80 9.90 20.76 -1.02
N ARG A 81 9.43 20.71 -2.27
CA ARG A 81 9.12 19.45 -2.95
C ARG A 81 10.36 18.64 -3.32
N ALA A 82 11.55 19.21 -3.19
CA ALA A 82 12.80 18.51 -3.51
C ALA A 82 13.23 17.51 -2.43
N ASN A 83 12.55 17.46 -1.29
CA ASN A 83 12.86 16.52 -0.22
C ASN A 83 12.45 15.10 -0.60
N GLU A 84 13.41 14.18 -0.67
CA GLU A 84 13.20 12.79 -1.05
C GLU A 84 13.31 11.81 0.15
N ALA A 85 13.43 12.32 1.37
CA ALA A 85 13.56 11.47 2.56
C ALA A 85 12.37 10.50 2.71
N ILE A 86 11.19 10.86 2.19
CA ILE A 86 10.00 10.03 2.24
C ILE A 86 10.21 8.67 1.56
N LEU A 87 11.10 8.58 0.57
CA LEU A 87 11.36 7.33 -0.14
C LEU A 87 11.95 6.26 0.78
N ALA A 88 12.71 6.67 1.79
CA ALA A 88 13.25 5.75 2.80
C ALA A 88 12.30 5.61 3.99
N ILE A 89 11.56 6.67 4.34
CA ILE A 89 10.68 6.70 5.51
C ILE A 89 9.48 5.76 5.32
N ARG A 90 8.86 5.73 4.13
CA ARG A 90 7.68 4.92 3.89
C ARG A 90 7.90 3.44 4.17
N PRO A 91 8.87 2.77 3.55
CA PRO A 91 9.06 1.34 3.84
C PRO A 91 9.47 1.08 5.29
N ALA A 92 10.30 1.93 5.89
CA ALA A 92 10.69 1.78 7.28
C ALA A 92 9.51 1.93 8.23
N PHE A 93 8.63 2.91 7.98
CA PHE A 93 7.43 3.13 8.79
C PHE A 93 6.49 1.92 8.70
N HIS A 94 6.19 1.45 7.49
CA HIS A 94 5.29 0.33 7.31
C HIS A 94 5.85 -0.95 7.91
N ASP A 95 7.15 -1.20 7.79
CA ASP A 95 7.80 -2.35 8.41
C ASP A 95 7.71 -2.29 9.94
N ALA A 96 7.92 -1.09 10.53
CA ALA A 96 7.81 -0.91 11.98
C ALA A 96 6.39 -1.19 12.48
N VAL A 97 5.36 -0.69 11.76
CA VAL A 97 3.97 -0.93 12.13
C VAL A 97 3.64 -2.42 12.03
N MET A 98 4.03 -3.08 10.96
CA MET A 98 3.74 -4.50 10.78
C MET A 98 4.46 -5.35 11.82
N ALA A 99 5.67 -4.99 12.21
CA ALA A 99 6.38 -5.66 13.30
C ALA A 99 5.64 -5.50 14.62
N ALA A 100 5.11 -4.33 14.91
CA ALA A 100 4.34 -4.08 16.13
C ALA A 100 3.04 -4.87 16.15
N LEU A 101 2.36 -5.00 15.01
CA LEU A 101 1.11 -5.77 14.90
C LEU A 101 1.35 -7.28 15.05
N ALA A 102 2.50 -7.76 14.60
CA ALA A 102 2.85 -9.18 14.69
C ALA A 102 3.33 -9.59 16.08
N GLY A 103 3.85 -8.64 16.82
CA GLY A 103 4.38 -8.87 18.14
C GLY A 103 3.36 -8.73 19.22
#